data_fccd0826f6436f6132d75122ab52ad87
#
_entry.id   fccd0826f6436f6132d75122ab52ad87
#
_cell.length_a   1.000
_cell.length_b   1.000
_cell.length_c   1.000
_cell.angle_alpha   90.00
_cell.angle_beta   90.00
_cell.angle_gamma   90.00
#
_symmetry.space_group_name_H-M   'P 1'
#
loop_
_entity.id
_entity.type
_entity.pdbx_description
1 polymer ?
#
loop_
_entity_poly.entity_id
_entity_poly.type
_entity_poly.pdbx_seq_one_letter_code
_entity_poly.pdbx_strand_id
1 'polypeptide(L)' 'MRRTKVVKVSKSRAITIAMNHNCVSREIAERYTDSELKEVLKQLKLKADF' A
#
# COMPACT_ATOMS: atom_id res chain seq x y z
N MET A 1 3.21 -23.59 -16.14
CA MET A 1 2.98 -22.65 -16.17
C MET A 1 2.86 -21.93 -15.01
N ARG A 2 2.95 -21.05 -14.89
CA ARG A 2 2.89 -20.39 -13.91
C ARG A 2 1.91 -19.57 -13.78
N ARG A 3 1.39 -19.22 -12.95
CA ARG A 3 0.46 -18.37 -12.91
C ARG A 3 0.83 -17.22 -12.17
N THR A 4 0.41 -16.08 -12.52
CA THR A 4 0.67 -14.86 -11.88
C THR A 4 -0.08 -14.81 -10.61
N LYS A 5 0.58 -14.57 -9.52
CA LYS A 5 -0.09 -14.42 -8.32
C LYS A 5 -0.39 -13.00 -8.11
N VAL A 6 -1.58 -12.63 -7.80
CA VAL A 6 -1.97 -11.27 -7.49
C VAL A 6 -1.80 -11.10 -6.00
N VAL A 7 -0.90 -10.23 -5.60
CA VAL A 7 -0.67 -9.96 -4.19
C VAL A 7 -1.55 -8.82 -3.75
N LYS A 8 -2.47 -9.10 -2.85
CA LYS A 8 -3.34 -8.09 -2.31
C LYS A 8 -2.81 -7.63 -0.97
N VAL A 9 -2.89 -6.33 -0.74
CA VAL A 9 -2.33 -5.71 0.45
C VAL A 9 -3.47 -5.17 1.31
N SER A 10 -3.49 -5.55 2.58
CA SER A 10 -4.50 -5.04 3.50
C SER A 10 -4.20 -3.59 3.83
N LYS A 11 -5.16 -2.89 4.42
CA LYS A 11 -4.97 -1.50 4.76
C LYS A 11 -3.82 -1.30 5.74
N SER A 12 -3.72 -2.15 6.74
CA SER A 12 -2.63 -2.08 7.71
C SER A 12 -1.29 -2.20 7.03
N ARG A 13 -1.19 -3.14 6.14
CA ARG A 13 0.04 -3.38 5.41
C ARG A 13 0.34 -2.20 4.50
N ALA A 14 -0.70 -1.64 3.88
CA ALA A 14 -0.53 -0.49 3.01
C ALA A 14 0.04 0.70 3.76
N ILE A 15 -0.40 0.89 5.00
CA ILE A 15 0.13 1.96 5.82
C ILE A 15 1.63 1.78 6.06
N THR A 16 2.04 0.56 6.36
CA THR A 16 3.45 0.26 6.56
C THR A 16 4.25 0.52 5.28
N ILE A 17 3.70 0.09 4.16
CA ILE A 17 4.35 0.29 2.87
C ILE A 17 4.48 1.78 2.56
N ALA A 18 3.43 2.54 2.82
CA ALA A 18 3.44 3.98 2.59
C ALA A 18 4.47 4.68 3.47
N MET A 19 4.62 4.24 4.70
CA MET A 19 5.65 4.78 5.59
C MET A 19 7.02 4.68 4.94
N ASN A 20 7.33 3.50 4.44
CA ASN A 20 8.63 3.26 3.83
C ASN A 20 8.77 3.98 2.50
N HIS A 21 7.74 3.94 1.70
CA HIS A 21 7.79 4.54 0.36
C HIS A 21 7.95 6.05 0.42
N ASN A 22 7.22 6.69 1.32
CA ASN A 22 7.23 8.14 1.44
C ASN A 22 8.15 8.65 2.54
N CYS A 23 8.81 7.75 3.26
CA CYS A 23 9.70 8.12 4.36
C CYS A 23 8.99 8.99 5.38
N VAL A 24 7.80 8.58 5.78
CA VAL A 24 7.03 9.32 6.78
C VAL A 24 6.80 8.43 7.99
N SER A 25 6.43 9.03 9.11
CA SER A 25 6.17 8.28 10.32
C SER A 25 4.83 7.56 10.19
N ARG A 26 4.63 6.55 11.03
CA ARG A 26 3.39 5.81 11.01
C ARG A 26 2.18 6.70 11.27
N GLU A 27 2.34 7.65 12.16
CA GLU A 27 1.29 8.58 12.48
C GLU A 27 0.81 9.34 11.25
N ILE A 28 1.74 9.77 10.42
CA ILE A 28 1.42 10.47 9.20
C ILE A 28 0.79 9.51 8.20
N ALA A 29 1.36 8.32 8.07
CA ALA A 29 0.83 7.33 7.14
C ALA A 29 -0.59 6.90 7.50
N GLU A 30 -0.91 6.88 8.78
CA GLU A 30 -2.24 6.52 9.23
C GLU A 30 -3.29 7.56 8.86
N ARG A 31 -2.85 8.76 8.54
CA ARG A 31 -3.76 9.82 8.11
C ARG A 31 -4.07 9.77 6.63
N TYR A 32 -3.38 8.93 5.90
CA TYR A 32 -3.62 8.82 4.46
C TYR A 32 -5.01 8.23 4.22
N THR A 33 -5.67 8.73 3.19
CA THR A 33 -6.96 8.19 2.81
C THR A 33 -6.73 6.90 2.03
N ASP A 34 -7.80 6.16 1.85
CA ASP A 34 -7.71 4.92 1.07
C ASP A 34 -7.18 5.21 -0.34
N SER A 35 -7.61 6.31 -0.91
CA SER A 35 -7.16 6.71 -2.24
C SER A 35 -5.66 6.93 -2.27
N GLU A 36 -5.13 7.58 -1.27
CA GLU A 36 -3.70 7.84 -1.19
C GLU A 36 -2.91 6.56 -1.01
N LEU A 37 -3.40 5.66 -0.19
CA LEU A 37 -2.75 4.38 0.01
C LEU A 37 -2.76 3.55 -1.27
N LYS A 38 -3.89 3.57 -1.97
CA LYS A 38 -4.00 2.85 -3.22
C LYS A 38 -3.05 3.40 -4.27
N GLU A 39 -2.86 4.71 -4.24
CA GLU A 39 -1.95 5.35 -5.18
C GLU A 39 -0.51 4.88 -4.95
N VAL A 40 -0.10 4.81 -3.69
CA VAL A 40 1.22 4.31 -3.34
C VAL A 40 1.38 2.87 -3.81
N LEU A 41 0.38 2.05 -3.56
CA LEU A 41 0.42 0.65 -3.97
C LEU A 41 0.51 0.52 -5.48
N LYS A 42 -0.21 1.38 -6.18
CA LYS A 42 -0.20 1.37 -7.63
C LYS A 42 1.20 1.66 -8.17
N GLN A 43 1.89 2.61 -7.56
CA GLN A 43 3.24 2.95 -7.96
C GLN A 43 4.20 1.78 -7.74
N LEU A 44 3.90 0.94 -6.79
CA LEU A 44 4.69 -0.24 -6.48
C LEU A 44 4.17 -1.50 -7.19
N LYS A 45 3.15 -1.32 -8.02
CA LYS A 45 2.53 -2.41 -8.78
C LYS A 45 1.91 -3.47 -7.86
N LEU A 46 1.37 -3.00 -6.75
CA LEU A 46 0.64 -3.84 -5.82
C LEU A 46 -0.84 -3.52 -5.91
N LYS A 47 -1.66 -4.41 -5.40
CA LYS A 47 -3.08 -4.20 -5.39
C LYS A 47 -3.60 -4.07 -3.98
N ALA A 48 -4.53 -3.15 -3.79
CA ALA A 48 -5.12 -2.94 -2.48
C ALA A 48 -6.23 -3.96 -2.26
N ASP A 49 -6.31 -4.43 -1.03
CA ASP A 49 -7.36 -5.35 -0.63
C ASP A 49 -8.37 -4.59 0.24
N PHE A 50 -8.69 -3.40 -0.13
CA PHE A 50 -9.63 -2.58 0.64
C PHE A 50 -10.26 -1.51 -0.24
#